data_e04f56a5a473c335617b88e9500a6636
#
_entry.id   e04f56a5a473c335617b88e9500a6636
#
_cell.length_a   1.000
_cell.length_b   1.000
_cell.length_c   1.000
_cell.angle_alpha   90.00
_cell.angle_beta   90.00
_cell.angle_gamma   90.00
#
_symmetry.space_group_name_H-M   'P 1'
#
loop_
_entity.id
_entity.type
_entity.pdbx_description
1 polymer ?
#
loop_
_entity_poly.entity_id
_entity_poly.type
_entity_poly.pdbx_seq_one_letter_code
_entity_poly.pdbx_strand_id
1 'polypeptide(L)'
;MEQAGTKGSSSVPSAKFDLVTVEEYLSAAPEPHRSTLEQVRSELRSILPDATEGLSYGVPAFKVDGKAVAGYAYARRHCSYFPHSGSVIARVEPELLEGYDWSKGTLRFPVDQPPSAKLIHRLVEIRLAELQA
;
A
#
# COMPACT_ATOMS: atom_id res chain seq x y z
N MET A 1 -22.24 23.43 1.41
CA MET A 1 -21.86 23.01 0.83
C MET A 1 -21.72 22.95 0.41
N GLU A 2 -21.17 22.26 0.94
CA GLU A 2 -20.53 21.94 0.56
C GLU A 2 -20.17 21.82 0.42
N GLN A 3 -20.31 21.84 0.75
CA GLN A 3 -19.71 21.46 0.51
C GLN A 3 -19.33 21.27 0.49
N ALA A 4 -19.44 21.44 1.13
CA ALA A 4 -18.86 21.00 0.91
C ALA A 4 -18.58 20.89 0.93
N GLY A 5 -18.80 21.02 1.33
CA GLY A 5 -18.10 20.69 1.03
C GLY A 5 -17.78 20.70 1.31
N THR A 6 -17.53 20.44 1.61
CA THR A 6 -16.99 20.22 1.40
C THR A 6 -16.63 20.23 1.53
N LYS A 7 -16.27 20.00 2.04
CA LYS A 7 -15.62 19.85 1.69
C LYS A 7 -15.10 19.96 1.56
N GLY A 8 -15.07 20.12 1.97
CA GLY A 8 -14.33 20.01 1.45
C GLY A 8 -13.88 20.17 1.42
N SER A 9 -13.49 20.37 1.55
CA SER A 9 -12.89 20.28 1.01
C SER A 9 -12.48 20.48 0.82
N SER A 10 -12.11 20.65 0.85
CA SER A 10 -11.55 20.59 0.21
C SER A 10 -11.15 20.78 -0.17
N SER A 11 -10.75 20.91 -0.39
CA SER A 11 -10.15 20.84 -1.11
C SER A 11 -9.80 20.98 -1.74
N VAL A 12 -9.32 21.17 -2.04
CA VAL A 12 -8.70 21.13 -2.81
C VAL A 12 -8.19 21.04 -3.45
N PRO A 13 -7.66 21.03 -3.80
CA PRO A 13 -6.93 20.83 -4.47
C PRO A 13 -6.50 20.73 -5.19
N SER A 14 -5.75 20.65 -5.50
CA SER A 14 -5.19 20.54 -6.14
C SER A 14 -5.25 20.12 -6.86
N ALA A 15 -5.15 20.25 -6.99
CA ALA A 15 -5.15 19.78 -7.54
C ALA A 15 -5.70 19.39 -7.98
N LYS A 16 -5.75 19.44 -8.22
CA LYS A 16 -6.11 19.00 -8.43
C LYS A 16 -6.35 18.22 -8.48
N PHE A 17 -6.27 18.14 -8.41
CA PHE A 17 -6.20 17.42 -8.40
C PHE A 17 -6.64 16.61 -8.01
N ASP A 18 -6.86 16.46 -8.17
CA ASP A 18 -7.05 15.61 -7.66
C ASP A 18 -7.02 15.01 -6.50
N LEU A 19 -7.48 14.85 -5.86
CA LEU A 19 -7.43 14.53 -4.42
C LEU A 19 -8.26 13.30 -4.15
N VAL A 20 -7.77 12.17 -4.69
CA VAL A 20 -8.40 10.87 -4.51
C VAL A 20 -7.96 10.32 -3.16
N THR A 21 -8.89 9.86 -2.34
CA THR A 21 -8.59 9.24 -1.05
C THR A 21 -8.27 7.76 -1.24
N VAL A 22 -7.76 7.12 -0.19
CA VAL A 22 -7.54 5.67 -0.20
C VAL A 22 -8.85 4.94 -0.47
N GLU A 23 -9.94 5.37 0.17
CA GLU A 23 -11.25 4.76 -0.05
C GLU A 23 -11.70 4.88 -1.50
N GLU A 24 -11.49 6.04 -2.10
CA GLU A 24 -11.85 6.24 -3.50
C GLU A 24 -10.99 5.38 -4.43
N TYR A 25 -9.71 5.29 -4.11
CA TYR A 25 -8.81 4.42 -4.89
C TYR A 25 -9.31 2.97 -4.88
N LEU A 26 -9.64 2.46 -3.69
CA LEU A 26 -10.12 1.09 -3.56
C LEU A 26 -11.47 0.89 -4.23
N SER A 27 -12.37 1.88 -4.13
CA SER A 27 -13.67 1.80 -4.78
C SER A 27 -13.55 1.74 -6.30
N ALA A 28 -12.54 2.35 -6.86
CA ALA A 28 -12.32 2.33 -8.32
C ALA A 28 -11.74 1.01 -8.80
N ALA A 29 -11.16 0.21 -7.92
CA ALA A 29 -10.57 -1.06 -8.32
C ALA A 29 -11.67 -2.07 -8.64
N PRO A 30 -11.52 -2.85 -9.71
CA PRO A 30 -12.48 -3.91 -10.02
C PRO A 30 -12.32 -5.07 -9.04
N GLU A 31 -13.31 -5.97 -9.02
CA GLU A 31 -13.15 -7.22 -8.31
C GLU A 31 -12.49 -8.24 -9.24
N PRO A 32 -11.66 -9.14 -8.71
CA PRO A 32 -11.36 -9.38 -7.29
C PRO A 32 -10.26 -8.50 -6.71
N HIS A 33 -9.70 -7.60 -7.51
CA HIS A 33 -8.60 -6.72 -7.08
C HIS A 33 -8.94 -5.98 -5.79
N ARG A 34 -10.14 -5.38 -5.73
CA ARG A 34 -10.56 -4.58 -4.58
C ARG A 34 -10.52 -5.39 -3.29
N SER A 35 -11.16 -6.56 -3.29
CA SER A 35 -11.20 -7.40 -2.09
C SER A 35 -9.81 -7.84 -1.66
N THR A 36 -8.95 -8.13 -2.64
CA THR A 36 -7.57 -8.54 -2.35
C THR A 36 -6.79 -7.40 -1.71
N LEU A 37 -6.92 -6.19 -2.26
CA LEU A 37 -6.23 -5.04 -1.70
C LEU A 37 -6.79 -4.64 -0.33
N GLU A 38 -8.09 -4.84 -0.10
CA GLU A 38 -8.68 -4.57 1.20
C GLU A 38 -8.12 -5.50 2.26
N GLN A 39 -7.81 -6.75 1.90
CA GLN A 39 -7.15 -7.66 2.83
C GLN A 39 -5.74 -7.21 3.15
N VAL A 40 -4.99 -6.73 2.15
CA VAL A 40 -3.66 -6.16 2.37
C VAL A 40 -3.75 -4.95 3.30
N ARG A 41 -4.71 -4.06 3.04
CA ARG A 41 -4.91 -2.88 3.88
C ARG A 41 -5.21 -3.26 5.32
N SER A 42 -6.10 -4.23 5.50
CA SER A 42 -6.48 -4.69 6.83
C SER A 42 -5.28 -5.25 7.60
N GLU A 43 -4.45 -6.03 6.91
CA GLU A 43 -3.26 -6.59 7.53
C GLU A 43 -2.28 -5.48 7.92
N LEU A 44 -2.09 -4.50 7.04
CA LEU A 44 -1.20 -3.38 7.33
C LEU A 44 -1.70 -2.53 8.48
N ARG A 45 -3.01 -2.32 8.58
CA ARG A 45 -3.58 -1.58 9.71
C ARG A 45 -3.34 -2.30 11.02
N SER A 46 -3.40 -3.62 10.99
CA SER A 46 -3.15 -4.45 12.17
C SER A 46 -1.70 -4.33 12.64
N ILE A 47 -0.76 -4.31 11.69
CA ILE A 47 0.67 -4.23 12.00
C ILE A 47 1.09 -2.81 12.39
N LEU A 48 0.47 -1.81 11.77
CA LEU A 48 0.86 -0.41 11.89
C LEU A 48 -0.32 0.42 12.40
N PRO A 49 -0.78 0.19 13.63
CA PRO A 49 -2.01 0.85 14.11
C PRO A 49 -1.88 2.36 14.23
N ASP A 50 -0.66 2.88 14.38
CA ASP A 50 -0.44 4.32 14.54
C ASP A 50 0.01 5.01 13.26
N ALA A 51 0.08 4.28 12.14
CA ALA A 51 0.49 4.85 10.88
C ALA A 51 -0.63 5.71 10.29
N THR A 52 -0.24 6.69 9.48
CA THR A 52 -1.20 7.47 8.71
C THR A 52 -1.33 6.86 7.32
N GLU A 53 -2.54 6.86 6.79
CA GLU A 53 -2.80 6.38 5.43
C GLU A 53 -3.06 7.57 4.52
N GLY A 54 -2.60 7.47 3.28
CA GLY A 54 -2.86 8.49 2.28
C GLY A 54 -2.33 8.02 0.94
N LEU A 55 -2.43 8.87 -0.06
CA LEU A 55 -1.88 8.57 -1.37
C LEU A 55 -0.44 9.06 -1.46
N SER A 56 0.42 8.25 -2.06
CA SER A 56 1.79 8.62 -2.37
C SER A 56 2.01 8.23 -3.83
N TYR A 57 2.33 9.20 -4.66
CA TYR A 57 2.45 8.99 -6.11
C TYR A 57 1.19 8.34 -6.69
N GLY A 58 0.02 8.75 -6.16
CA GLY A 58 -1.26 8.29 -6.69
C GLY A 58 -1.74 6.93 -6.21
N VAL A 59 -1.01 6.26 -5.30
CA VAL A 59 -1.41 4.96 -4.77
C VAL A 59 -1.39 4.97 -3.25
N PRO A 60 -2.19 4.10 -2.61
CA PRO A 60 -2.26 4.05 -1.15
C PRO A 60 -0.92 3.72 -0.50
N ALA A 61 -0.64 4.39 0.60
CA ALA A 61 0.57 4.15 1.36
C ALA A 61 0.33 4.40 2.85
N PHE A 62 1.08 3.70 3.67
CA PHE A 62 1.12 3.88 5.12
C PHE A 62 2.43 4.58 5.48
N LYS A 63 2.33 5.62 6.28
CA LYS A 63 3.50 6.40 6.71
C LYS A 63 3.64 6.37 8.22
N VAL A 64 4.88 6.23 8.65
CA VAL A 64 5.25 6.31 10.07
C VAL A 64 6.26 7.44 10.19
N ASP A 65 5.97 8.41 11.05
CA ASP A 65 6.81 9.59 11.23
C ASP A 65 7.13 10.27 9.90
N GLY A 66 6.13 10.35 9.02
CA GLY A 66 6.25 11.02 7.74
C GLY A 66 6.94 10.22 6.64
N LYS A 67 7.40 9.00 6.93
CA LYS A 67 8.12 8.18 5.97
C LYS A 67 7.26 7.00 5.52
N ALA A 68 7.19 6.79 4.21
CA ALA A 68 6.40 5.69 3.65
C ALA A 68 7.02 4.35 4.04
N VAL A 69 6.20 3.46 4.56
CA VAL A 69 6.62 2.14 5.04
C VAL A 69 6.07 1.03 4.16
N ALA A 70 4.86 1.19 3.66
CA ALA A 70 4.18 0.16 2.89
C ALA A 70 3.19 0.82 1.95
N GLY A 71 3.02 0.24 0.79
CA GLY A 71 2.02 0.71 -0.16
C GLY A 71 1.56 -0.43 -1.03
N TYR A 72 0.51 -0.19 -1.80
CA TYR A 72 -0.03 -1.22 -2.69
C TYR A 72 -0.74 -0.56 -3.86
N ALA A 73 -0.92 -1.35 -4.93
CA ALA A 73 -1.62 -0.86 -6.11
C ALA A 73 -2.21 -2.03 -6.87
N TYR A 74 -3.19 -1.74 -7.72
CA TYR A 74 -3.70 -2.75 -8.62
C TYR A 74 -3.32 -2.41 -10.05
N ALA A 75 -3.14 -3.45 -10.85
CA ALA A 75 -3.01 -3.36 -12.29
C ALA A 75 -3.96 -4.39 -12.88
N ARG A 76 -4.08 -4.39 -14.17
CA ARG A 76 -5.07 -5.23 -14.84
C ARG A 76 -4.93 -6.71 -14.49
N ARG A 77 -3.68 -7.21 -14.49
CA ARG A 77 -3.43 -8.65 -14.36
C ARG A 77 -2.70 -9.05 -13.10
N HIS A 78 -2.34 -8.08 -12.27
CA HIS A 78 -1.66 -8.35 -11.00
C HIS A 78 -1.88 -7.19 -10.05
N CYS A 79 -1.55 -7.43 -8.78
CA CYS A 79 -1.47 -6.38 -7.79
C CYS A 79 -0.02 -6.25 -7.35
N SER A 80 0.31 -5.13 -6.73
CA SER A 80 1.68 -4.85 -6.31
C SER A 80 1.73 -4.40 -4.86
N TYR A 81 2.82 -4.75 -4.19
CA TYR A 81 3.15 -4.24 -2.86
C TYR A 81 4.48 -3.48 -2.98
N PHE A 82 4.55 -2.32 -2.35
CA PHE A 82 5.73 -1.46 -2.38
C PHE A 82 6.30 -1.32 -0.97
N PRO A 83 7.51 -1.82 -0.71
CA PRO A 83 8.14 -1.62 0.60
C PRO A 83 8.75 -0.23 0.77
N HIS A 84 8.70 0.59 -0.27
CA HIS A 84 9.24 1.96 -0.30
C HIS A 84 10.75 2.02 -0.03
N SER A 85 11.46 0.97 -0.41
CA SER A 85 12.90 0.89 -0.33
C SER A 85 13.36 -0.20 -1.29
N GLY A 86 14.43 0.05 -2.01
CA GLY A 86 14.96 -0.91 -2.98
C GLY A 86 15.72 -2.06 -2.35
N SER A 87 15.93 -2.08 -1.04
CA SER A 87 16.72 -3.13 -0.38
C SER A 87 15.89 -4.07 0.49
N VAL A 88 14.58 -3.83 0.63
CA VAL A 88 13.78 -4.62 1.57
C VAL A 88 13.52 -6.04 1.08
N ILE A 89 13.03 -6.18 -0.16
CA ILE A 89 12.60 -7.52 -0.64
C ILE A 89 13.79 -8.48 -0.71
N ALA A 90 14.95 -7.98 -1.12
CA ALA A 90 16.15 -8.82 -1.21
C ALA A 90 16.59 -9.36 0.14
N ARG A 91 16.11 -8.78 1.24
CA ARG A 91 16.46 -9.20 2.60
C ARG A 91 15.43 -10.12 3.22
N VAL A 92 14.35 -10.40 2.52
CA VAL A 92 13.34 -11.35 2.98
C VAL A 92 13.87 -12.76 2.77
N GLU A 93 13.55 -13.65 3.68
CA GLU A 93 13.93 -15.06 3.56
C GLU A 93 13.34 -15.64 2.28
N PRO A 94 14.16 -16.32 1.47
CA PRO A 94 13.69 -16.82 0.16
C PRO A 94 12.42 -17.68 0.25
N GLU A 95 12.25 -18.42 1.32
CA GLU A 95 11.08 -19.29 1.49
C GLU A 95 9.78 -18.48 1.48
N LEU A 96 9.81 -17.25 2.00
CA LEU A 96 8.63 -16.41 2.04
C LEU A 96 8.31 -15.82 0.66
N LEU A 97 9.28 -15.79 -0.23
CA LEU A 97 9.11 -15.22 -1.57
C LEU A 97 8.74 -16.26 -2.63
N GLU A 98 8.71 -17.52 -2.26
CA GLU A 98 8.41 -18.58 -3.23
C GLU A 98 7.05 -18.37 -3.86
N GLY A 99 7.00 -18.45 -5.19
CA GLY A 99 5.76 -18.29 -5.93
C GLY A 99 5.39 -16.85 -6.26
N TYR A 100 6.15 -15.89 -5.74
CA TYR A 100 5.90 -14.48 -6.04
C TYR A 100 6.89 -13.97 -7.08
N ASP A 101 6.42 -13.06 -7.92
CA ASP A 101 7.26 -12.34 -8.85
C ASP A 101 7.65 -11.02 -8.20
N TRP A 102 8.93 -10.71 -8.17
CA TRP A 102 9.37 -9.47 -7.54
C TRP A 102 10.57 -8.87 -8.25
N SER A 103 10.70 -7.58 -8.07
CA SER A 103 11.87 -6.84 -8.50
C SER A 103 12.31 -5.98 -7.32
N LYS A 104 13.29 -5.12 -7.52
CA LYS A 104 13.96 -4.42 -6.44
C LYS A 104 13.01 -3.68 -5.49
N GLY A 105 12.02 -2.99 -6.04
CA GLY A 105 11.11 -2.18 -5.22
C GLY A 105 9.66 -2.60 -5.26
N THR A 106 9.36 -3.79 -5.80
CA THR A 106 7.98 -4.19 -6.03
C THR A 106 7.82 -5.68 -5.87
N LEU A 107 6.83 -6.09 -5.08
CA LEU A 107 6.39 -7.48 -5.01
C LEU A 107 5.06 -7.56 -5.75
N ARG A 108 4.95 -8.49 -6.71
CA ARG A 108 3.71 -8.69 -7.47
C ARG A 108 3.00 -9.94 -7.01
N PHE A 109 1.68 -9.87 -6.94
CA PHE A 109 0.88 -10.99 -6.48
C PHE A 109 -0.41 -11.08 -7.32
N PRO A 110 -1.07 -12.26 -7.30
CA PRO A 110 -2.28 -12.45 -8.11
C PRO A 110 -3.40 -11.51 -7.70
N VAL A 111 -4.27 -11.19 -8.65
CA VAL A 111 -5.38 -10.25 -8.41
C VAL A 111 -6.38 -10.78 -7.41
N ASP A 112 -6.40 -12.08 -7.16
CA ASP A 112 -7.38 -12.73 -6.28
C ASP A 112 -6.75 -13.36 -5.04
N GLN A 113 -5.46 -13.11 -4.80
CA GLN A 113 -4.79 -13.74 -3.66
C GLN A 113 -3.72 -12.79 -3.08
N PRO A 114 -3.97 -12.23 -1.89
CA PRO A 114 -2.99 -11.34 -1.28
C PRO A 114 -1.74 -12.10 -0.84
N PRO A 115 -0.63 -11.41 -0.62
CA PRO A 115 0.54 -12.04 -0.01
C PRO A 115 0.16 -12.57 1.37
N SER A 116 0.88 -13.59 1.84
CA SER A 116 0.62 -14.13 3.16
C SER A 116 0.84 -13.07 4.24
N ALA A 117 0.11 -13.18 5.34
CA ALA A 117 0.29 -12.28 6.47
C ALA A 117 1.75 -12.29 6.94
N LYS A 118 2.36 -13.46 6.97
CA LYS A 118 3.75 -13.60 7.40
C LYS A 118 4.70 -12.81 6.51
N LEU A 119 4.48 -12.84 5.19
CA LEU A 119 5.31 -12.09 4.26
C LEU A 119 5.10 -10.59 4.46
N ILE A 120 3.86 -10.14 4.59
CA ILE A 120 3.58 -8.71 4.81
C ILE A 120 4.25 -8.23 6.10
N HIS A 121 4.13 -9.00 7.19
CA HIS A 121 4.78 -8.67 8.47
C HIS A 121 6.29 -8.53 8.29
N ARG A 122 6.91 -9.46 7.56
CA ARG A 122 8.35 -9.44 7.38
C ARG A 122 8.81 -8.24 6.56
N LEU A 123 8.07 -7.90 5.51
CA LEU A 123 8.37 -6.74 4.68
C LEU A 123 8.33 -5.45 5.50
N VAL A 124 7.29 -5.29 6.33
CA VAL A 124 7.16 -4.12 7.20
C VAL A 124 8.29 -4.08 8.22
N GLU A 125 8.58 -5.21 8.84
CA GLU A 125 9.62 -5.32 9.87
C GLU A 125 10.98 -4.87 9.35
N ILE A 126 11.35 -5.35 8.15
CA ILE A 126 12.63 -4.98 7.55
C ILE A 126 12.66 -3.48 7.23
N ARG A 127 11.57 -2.95 6.68
CA ARG A 127 11.51 -1.53 6.35
C ARG A 127 11.65 -0.66 7.59
N LEU A 128 10.94 -1.00 8.67
CA LEU A 128 11.02 -0.24 9.91
C LEU A 128 12.44 -0.28 10.49
N ALA A 129 13.09 -1.43 10.40
CA ALA A 129 14.48 -1.54 10.87
C ALA A 129 15.41 -0.65 10.07
N GLU A 130 15.22 -0.55 8.75
CA GLU A 130 16.01 0.36 7.92
C GLU A 130 15.86 1.81 8.35
N LEU A 131 14.64 2.20 8.70
CA LEU A 131 14.36 3.59 9.06
C LEU A 131 14.94 3.96 10.42
N GLN A 132 15.26 2.98 11.24
CA GLN A 132 15.84 3.19 12.56
C GLN A 132 17.37 3.07 12.56
N ALA A 133 17.93 2.66 11.44
CA ALA A 133 19.37 2.45 11.34
C ALA A 133 20.15 3.78 11.28
#